data_d7ca0ddf97bfe2760d4c9893ecb9f31f
#
_entry.id   d7ca0ddf97bfe2760d4c9893ecb9f31f
#
_cell.length_a   1.000
_cell.length_b   1.000
_cell.length_c   1.000
_cell.angle_alpha   90.00
_cell.angle_beta   90.00
_cell.angle_gamma   90.00
#
_symmetry.space_group_name_H-M   'P 1'
#
loop_
_entity.id
_entity.type
_entity.pdbx_description
1 polymer ?
#
loop_
_entity_poly.entity_id
_entity_poly.type
_entity_poly.pdbx_seq_one_letter_code
_entity_poly.pdbx_strand_id
1 'polypeptide(L)'
;IFNTENHEDWVNNVRDYARNEQAAFIIHTGDICYEKGLKAHIKLMNTENMDCPVFYCIGNHDLVKGKYGEELFESIYGPVYYSFDAGNVHYVVTPMPGGDHAPGYTSDDVCRWLKNDLAHIRPGTPVVVFNHDLLTYEDTFIFKSKNAGSINLNEYNLKAWVYGHWHINYMKKQGDVYSV
;
A
#
# COMPACT_ATOMS: atom_id res chain seq x y z
N ILE A 1 10.94 -10.02 4.33
CA ILE A 1 11.09 -10.65 2.98
C ILE A 1 12.56 -10.76 2.59
N PHE A 2 13.36 -9.72 2.74
CA PHE A 2 14.75 -9.67 2.27
C PHE A 2 15.70 -10.72 2.88
N ASN A 3 15.40 -11.26 4.04
CA ASN A 3 16.27 -12.25 4.72
C ASN A 3 15.97 -13.70 4.35
N THR A 4 15.11 -13.96 3.35
CA THR A 4 14.83 -15.32 2.89
C THR A 4 15.90 -15.76 1.88
N GLU A 5 16.37 -17.01 2.00
CA GLU A 5 17.37 -17.59 1.10
C GLU A 5 16.93 -17.63 -0.37
N ASN A 6 15.60 -17.58 -0.61
CA ASN A 6 14.98 -17.71 -1.93
C ASN A 6 14.31 -16.41 -2.42
N HIS A 7 14.82 -15.24 -2.01
CA HIS A 7 14.18 -13.97 -2.36
C HIS A 7 14.09 -13.73 -3.87
N GLU A 8 15.17 -14.01 -4.59
CA GLU A 8 15.23 -13.86 -6.05
C GLU A 8 14.26 -14.83 -6.75
N ASP A 9 14.21 -16.08 -6.31
CA ASP A 9 13.26 -17.07 -6.84
C ASP A 9 11.81 -16.64 -6.61
N TRP A 10 11.51 -16.09 -5.44
CA TRP A 10 10.18 -15.56 -5.16
C TRP A 10 9.82 -14.40 -6.09
N VAL A 11 10.71 -13.44 -6.30
CA VAL A 11 10.50 -12.32 -7.23
C VAL A 11 10.29 -12.83 -8.66
N ASN A 12 11.08 -13.81 -9.10
CA ASN A 12 10.92 -14.44 -10.41
C ASN A 12 9.55 -15.12 -10.57
N ASN A 13 9.08 -15.82 -9.54
CA ASN A 13 7.76 -16.43 -9.54
C ASN A 13 6.63 -15.39 -9.66
N VAL A 14 6.74 -14.26 -8.93
CA VAL A 14 5.79 -13.15 -9.05
C VAL A 14 5.77 -12.58 -10.46
N ARG A 15 6.94 -12.38 -11.05
CA ARG A 15 7.07 -11.90 -12.44
C ARG A 15 6.39 -12.83 -13.43
N ASP A 16 6.71 -14.12 -13.33
CA ASP A 16 6.20 -15.12 -14.28
C ASP A 16 4.67 -15.27 -14.12
N TYR A 17 4.15 -15.19 -12.89
CA TYR A 17 2.72 -15.16 -12.65
C TYR A 17 2.07 -13.91 -13.25
N ALA A 18 2.64 -12.73 -12.99
CA ALA A 18 2.12 -11.47 -13.54
C ALA A 18 2.09 -11.48 -15.08
N ARG A 19 3.11 -12.03 -15.73
CA ARG A 19 3.13 -12.22 -17.20
C ARG A 19 2.03 -13.15 -17.68
N ASN A 20 1.89 -14.31 -17.06
CA ASN A 20 0.90 -15.32 -17.43
C ASN A 20 -0.54 -14.79 -17.29
N GLU A 21 -0.80 -14.02 -16.25
CA GLU A 21 -2.11 -13.41 -15.98
C GLU A 21 -2.31 -12.05 -16.69
N GLN A 22 -1.30 -11.56 -17.43
CA GLN A 22 -1.34 -10.24 -18.08
C GLN A 22 -1.69 -9.12 -17.09
N ALA A 23 -1.05 -9.14 -15.91
CA ALA A 23 -1.33 -8.19 -14.84
C ALA A 23 -1.14 -6.74 -15.30
N ALA A 24 -2.12 -5.89 -15.00
CA ALA A 24 -2.05 -4.46 -15.31
C ALA A 24 -0.99 -3.75 -14.46
N PHE A 25 -0.74 -4.24 -13.26
CA PHE A 25 0.28 -3.77 -12.33
C PHE A 25 0.55 -4.80 -11.23
N ILE A 26 1.63 -4.61 -10.51
CA ILE A 26 1.94 -5.33 -9.27
C ILE A 26 1.94 -4.32 -8.14
N ILE A 27 1.47 -4.72 -6.96
CA ILE A 27 1.62 -3.93 -5.74
C ILE A 27 2.24 -4.76 -4.63
N HIS A 28 3.24 -4.19 -3.96
CA HIS A 28 3.87 -4.74 -2.78
C HIS A 28 3.28 -4.08 -1.53
N THR A 29 2.76 -4.86 -0.60
CA THR A 29 2.04 -4.36 0.57
C THR A 29 2.94 -3.98 1.77
N GLY A 30 4.23 -3.74 1.53
CA GLY A 30 5.17 -3.23 2.54
C GLY A 30 6.00 -4.31 3.22
N ASP A 31 6.82 -3.87 4.19
CA ASP A 31 7.78 -4.71 4.94
C ASP A 31 8.80 -5.40 4.02
N ILE A 32 9.41 -4.63 3.15
CA ILE A 32 10.63 -5.03 2.43
C ILE A 32 11.77 -5.21 3.42
N CYS A 33 11.71 -4.49 4.52
CA CYS A 33 12.53 -4.54 5.72
C CYS A 33 13.96 -4.01 5.56
N TYR A 34 14.17 -2.92 6.29
CA TYR A 34 15.43 -2.26 6.53
C TYR A 34 16.17 -1.71 5.30
N GLU A 35 17.13 -0.83 5.51
CA GLU A 35 17.88 -0.17 4.45
C GLU A 35 18.49 -1.15 3.42
N LYS A 36 19.06 -2.24 3.88
CA LYS A 36 19.71 -3.23 3.00
C LYS A 36 18.66 -3.92 2.11
N GLY A 37 17.48 -4.25 2.68
CA GLY A 37 16.37 -4.84 1.96
C GLY A 37 15.82 -3.89 0.91
N LEU A 38 15.52 -2.65 1.29
CA LEU A 38 15.01 -1.63 0.38
C LEU A 38 15.93 -1.46 -0.84
N LYS A 39 17.24 -1.30 -0.62
CA LYS A 39 18.24 -1.12 -1.69
C LYS A 39 18.45 -2.36 -2.57
N ALA A 40 18.23 -3.55 -2.05
CA ALA A 40 18.41 -4.77 -2.81
C ALA A 40 17.13 -5.16 -3.57
N HIS A 41 15.96 -5.03 -2.94
CA HIS A 41 14.69 -5.42 -3.54
C HIS A 41 14.37 -4.65 -4.82
N ILE A 42 14.59 -3.34 -4.84
CA ILE A 42 14.30 -2.51 -6.03
C ILE A 42 15.11 -2.94 -7.27
N LYS A 43 16.27 -3.56 -7.10
CA LYS A 43 17.06 -4.07 -8.21
C LYS A 43 16.43 -5.29 -8.89
N LEU A 44 15.65 -6.05 -8.14
CA LEU A 44 14.97 -7.26 -8.61
C LEU A 44 13.53 -6.95 -9.04
N MET A 45 12.80 -6.20 -8.23
CA MET A 45 11.38 -5.91 -8.45
C MET A 45 11.19 -4.43 -8.78
N ASN A 46 11.09 -4.12 -10.05
CA ASN A 46 10.85 -2.80 -10.60
C ASN A 46 10.11 -2.93 -11.94
N THR A 47 9.63 -1.83 -12.48
CA THR A 47 8.85 -1.82 -13.73
C THR A 47 9.59 -2.45 -14.91
N GLU A 48 10.92 -2.27 -15.02
CA GLU A 48 11.70 -2.84 -16.12
C GLU A 48 11.78 -4.37 -16.04
N ASN A 49 11.96 -4.91 -14.83
CA ASN A 49 12.13 -6.34 -14.61
C ASN A 49 10.79 -7.10 -14.56
N MET A 50 9.68 -6.42 -14.23
CA MET A 50 8.36 -7.03 -14.07
C MET A 50 7.47 -6.93 -15.30
N ASP A 51 7.87 -6.18 -16.34
CA ASP A 51 7.13 -5.91 -17.57
C ASP A 51 5.76 -5.21 -17.35
N CYS A 52 5.50 -4.73 -16.15
CA CYS A 52 4.33 -3.93 -15.81
C CYS A 52 4.67 -2.97 -14.67
N PRO A 53 3.87 -1.90 -14.45
CA PRO A 53 4.06 -1.01 -13.32
C PRO A 53 4.11 -1.74 -11.98
N VAL A 54 5.04 -1.35 -11.11
CA VAL A 54 5.16 -1.88 -9.75
C VAL A 54 4.96 -0.73 -8.78
N PHE A 55 4.00 -0.89 -7.88
CA PHE A 55 3.65 0.06 -6.83
C PHE A 55 4.00 -0.50 -5.45
N TYR A 56 4.20 0.37 -4.48
CA TYR A 56 4.68 -0.02 -3.16
C TYR A 56 3.91 0.69 -2.04
N CYS A 57 3.46 -0.08 -1.04
CA CYS A 57 3.08 0.45 0.25
C CYS A 57 4.29 0.46 1.17
N ILE A 58 4.37 1.42 2.07
CA ILE A 58 5.37 1.41 3.14
C ILE A 58 4.86 0.58 4.32
N GLY A 59 5.70 -0.35 4.82
CA GLY A 59 5.47 -1.10 6.05
C GLY A 59 6.16 -0.46 7.26
N ASN A 60 5.92 -0.99 8.45
CA ASN A 60 6.52 -0.46 9.69
C ASN A 60 8.05 -0.66 9.74
N HIS A 61 8.57 -1.73 9.17
CA HIS A 61 10.01 -2.01 9.08
C HIS A 61 10.69 -1.34 7.88
N ASP A 62 9.96 -0.60 7.07
CA ASP A 62 10.49 0.23 5.99
C ASP A 62 10.73 1.68 6.42
N LEU A 63 10.22 2.07 7.60
CA LEU A 63 10.54 3.32 8.29
C LEU A 63 11.87 3.16 9.05
N VAL A 64 12.99 3.37 8.36
CA VAL A 64 14.27 2.84 8.82
C VAL A 64 15.25 3.84 9.38
N LYS A 65 15.37 5.04 8.83
CA LYS A 65 16.30 6.06 9.30
C LYS A 65 16.11 7.41 8.61
N GLY A 66 16.85 8.40 9.10
CA GLY A 66 16.85 9.77 8.62
C GLY A 66 16.30 10.71 9.69
N LYS A 67 15.99 11.93 9.31
CA LYS A 67 15.22 12.83 10.17
C LYS A 67 13.80 12.29 10.36
N TYR A 68 13.28 11.69 9.29
CA TYR A 68 12.00 10.99 9.24
C TYR A 68 12.21 9.59 8.68
N GLY A 69 11.44 8.61 9.14
CA GLY A 69 11.65 7.20 8.82
C GLY A 69 11.45 6.85 7.35
N GLU A 70 10.59 7.58 6.63
CA GLU A 70 10.23 7.33 5.24
C GLU A 70 11.24 7.86 4.21
N GLU A 71 12.17 8.74 4.59
CA GLU A 71 13.06 9.43 3.64
C GLU A 71 13.79 8.49 2.68
N LEU A 72 14.31 7.39 3.21
CA LEU A 72 14.99 6.39 2.39
C LEU A 72 14.03 5.65 1.46
N PHE A 73 12.85 5.26 1.97
CA PHE A 73 11.83 4.60 1.16
C PHE A 73 11.38 5.51 0.02
N GLU A 74 11.06 6.77 0.30
CA GLU A 74 10.64 7.74 -0.72
C GLU A 74 11.70 7.98 -1.78
N SER A 75 12.98 7.98 -1.40
CA SER A 75 14.08 8.15 -2.35
C SER A 75 14.25 6.99 -3.34
N ILE A 76 13.71 5.81 -3.02
CA ILE A 76 13.85 4.59 -3.82
C ILE A 76 12.54 4.24 -4.54
N TYR A 77 11.40 4.34 -3.85
CA TYR A 77 10.10 3.81 -4.28
C TYR A 77 9.07 4.91 -4.61
N GLY A 78 9.35 6.16 -4.25
CA GLY A 78 8.43 7.27 -4.42
C GLY A 78 7.54 7.53 -3.19
N PRO A 79 6.46 8.30 -3.36
CA PRO A 79 5.65 8.79 -2.24
C PRO A 79 5.01 7.66 -1.43
N VAL A 80 4.83 7.87 -0.13
CA VAL A 80 4.27 6.87 0.79
C VAL A 80 2.74 6.87 0.84
N TYR A 81 2.09 7.91 0.31
CA TYR A 81 0.65 7.92 0.05
C TYR A 81 0.37 8.59 -1.29
N TYR A 82 -0.42 7.93 -2.11
CA TYR A 82 -0.75 8.33 -3.47
C TYR A 82 -1.95 7.55 -3.99
N SER A 83 -2.47 7.95 -5.14
CA SER A 83 -3.53 7.23 -5.84
C SER A 83 -3.21 7.13 -7.34
N PHE A 84 -3.87 6.21 -8.00
CA PHE A 84 -3.81 6.05 -9.46
C PHE A 84 -5.08 5.37 -9.96
N ASP A 85 -5.38 5.58 -11.23
CA ASP A 85 -6.49 4.90 -11.89
C ASP A 85 -5.96 3.82 -12.85
N ALA A 86 -6.58 2.64 -12.80
CA ALA A 86 -6.36 1.61 -13.81
C ALA A 86 -7.72 0.99 -14.19
N GLY A 87 -8.01 0.98 -15.48
CA GLY A 87 -9.35 0.64 -15.96
C GLY A 87 -10.39 1.62 -15.40
N ASN A 88 -11.43 1.07 -14.78
CA ASN A 88 -12.50 1.87 -14.17
C ASN A 88 -12.44 1.87 -12.63
N VAL A 89 -11.28 1.59 -12.05
CA VAL A 89 -11.07 1.50 -10.60
C VAL A 89 -10.08 2.56 -10.14
N HIS A 90 -10.39 3.21 -9.04
CA HIS A 90 -9.51 4.13 -8.35
C HIS A 90 -8.77 3.39 -7.24
N TYR A 91 -7.46 3.37 -7.33
CA TYR A 91 -6.57 2.69 -6.38
C TYR A 91 -5.90 3.72 -5.48
N VAL A 92 -5.96 3.48 -4.19
CA VAL A 92 -5.42 4.37 -3.17
C VAL A 92 -4.37 3.61 -2.36
N VAL A 93 -3.21 4.20 -2.18
CA VAL A 93 -2.18 3.69 -1.28
C VAL A 93 -2.09 4.63 -0.08
N THR A 94 -2.24 4.08 1.12
CA THR A 94 -2.10 4.82 2.38
C THR A 94 -0.94 4.25 3.20
N PRO A 95 -0.20 5.09 3.96
CA PRO A 95 0.98 4.64 4.68
C PRO A 95 0.64 4.05 6.03
N MET A 96 1.59 3.32 6.61
CA MET A 96 1.57 2.97 8.03
C MET A 96 1.64 4.24 8.90
N PRO A 97 0.90 4.32 10.02
CA PRO A 97 0.93 5.47 10.90
C PRO A 97 2.23 5.63 11.70
N GLY A 98 3.09 4.62 11.69
CA GLY A 98 4.37 4.59 12.38
C GLY A 98 5.08 3.25 12.18
N GLY A 99 6.29 3.14 12.71
CA GLY A 99 7.13 1.94 12.59
C GLY A 99 8.41 2.07 13.40
N ASP A 100 9.49 1.47 12.92
CA ASP A 100 10.79 1.46 13.63
C ASP A 100 11.35 2.88 13.84
N HIS A 101 11.04 3.80 12.94
CA HIS A 101 11.32 5.23 13.10
C HIS A 101 10.04 6.05 12.88
N ALA A 102 9.98 7.22 13.49
CA ALA A 102 8.85 8.12 13.35
C ALA A 102 8.79 8.72 11.93
N PRO A 103 7.62 8.70 11.27
CA PRO A 103 7.44 9.36 9.99
C PRO A 103 7.31 10.89 10.14
N GLY A 104 7.57 11.60 9.05
CA GLY A 104 7.33 13.04 8.94
C GLY A 104 5.87 13.40 8.65
N TYR A 105 5.09 12.45 8.14
CA TYR A 105 3.65 12.62 7.93
C TYR A 105 2.85 12.27 9.18
N THR A 106 1.66 12.80 9.26
CA THR A 106 0.70 12.50 10.34
C THR A 106 -0.60 11.92 9.78
N SER A 107 -1.41 11.30 10.66
CA SER A 107 -2.77 10.88 10.27
C SER A 107 -3.63 12.04 9.75
N ASP A 108 -3.37 13.26 10.22
CA ASP A 108 -4.07 14.46 9.75
C ASP A 108 -3.67 14.81 8.31
N ASP A 109 -2.40 14.67 7.94
CA ASP A 109 -1.91 14.91 6.58
C ASP A 109 -2.51 13.91 5.59
N VAL A 110 -2.44 12.63 5.93
CA VAL A 110 -3.05 11.56 5.12
C VAL A 110 -4.56 11.75 4.99
N CYS A 111 -5.25 12.10 6.07
CA CYS A 111 -6.70 12.32 6.06
C CYS A 111 -7.09 13.51 5.18
N ARG A 112 -6.37 14.64 5.24
CA ARG A 112 -6.61 15.80 4.38
C ARG A 112 -6.39 15.47 2.91
N TRP A 113 -5.27 14.79 2.62
CA TRP A 113 -4.96 14.35 1.27
C TRP A 113 -6.04 13.40 0.75
N LEU A 114 -6.41 12.37 1.50
CA LEU A 114 -7.40 11.37 1.09
C LEU A 114 -8.79 11.98 0.86
N LYS A 115 -9.21 12.95 1.69
CA LYS A 115 -10.45 13.71 1.45
C LYS A 115 -10.42 14.46 0.12
N ASN A 116 -9.29 15.12 -0.16
CA ASN A 116 -9.12 15.86 -1.41
C ASN A 116 -9.11 14.92 -2.61
N ASP A 117 -8.40 13.81 -2.53
CA ASP A 117 -8.29 12.81 -3.58
C ASP A 117 -9.66 12.22 -3.93
N LEU A 118 -10.37 11.69 -2.92
CA LEU A 118 -11.68 11.08 -3.10
C LEU A 118 -12.77 12.08 -3.56
N ALA A 119 -12.61 13.38 -3.31
CA ALA A 119 -13.52 14.40 -3.79
C ALA A 119 -13.46 14.60 -5.32
N HIS A 120 -12.40 14.13 -5.98
CA HIS A 120 -12.20 14.30 -7.42
C HIS A 120 -12.58 13.05 -8.23
N ILE A 121 -12.88 11.93 -7.61
CA ILE A 121 -13.32 10.73 -8.32
C ILE A 121 -14.78 10.87 -8.76
N ARG A 122 -15.14 10.20 -9.86
CA ARG A 122 -16.53 10.17 -10.32
C ARG A 122 -17.40 9.39 -9.32
N PRO A 123 -18.62 9.86 -9.01
CA PRO A 123 -19.55 9.11 -8.18
C PRO A 123 -19.74 7.68 -8.68
N GLY A 124 -19.65 6.70 -7.77
CA GLY A 124 -19.81 5.29 -8.09
C GLY A 124 -18.57 4.58 -8.62
N THR A 125 -17.46 5.28 -8.86
CA THR A 125 -16.18 4.63 -9.19
C THR A 125 -15.81 3.65 -8.09
N PRO A 126 -15.49 2.38 -8.39
CA PRO A 126 -14.97 1.44 -7.40
C PRO A 126 -13.64 1.93 -6.83
N VAL A 127 -13.50 1.85 -5.52
CA VAL A 127 -12.24 2.19 -4.81
C VAL A 127 -11.63 0.94 -4.21
N VAL A 128 -10.34 0.78 -4.38
CA VAL A 128 -9.54 -0.25 -3.70
C VAL A 128 -8.42 0.44 -2.93
N VAL A 129 -8.29 0.14 -1.64
CA VAL A 129 -7.25 0.72 -0.80
C VAL A 129 -6.20 -0.33 -0.50
N PHE A 130 -4.96 0.05 -0.66
CA PHE A 130 -3.78 -0.70 -0.22
C PHE A 130 -3.15 -0.01 1.00
N ASN A 131 -2.85 -0.79 1.99
CA ASN A 131 -2.13 -0.37 3.19
C ASN A 131 -1.24 -1.52 3.64
N HIS A 132 -0.32 -1.27 4.54
CA HIS A 132 0.44 -2.38 5.12
C HIS A 132 -0.37 -3.13 6.19
N ASP A 133 -1.33 -2.50 6.85
CA ASP A 133 -2.11 -3.10 7.93
C ASP A 133 -3.63 -3.00 7.69
N LEU A 134 -4.38 -3.82 8.41
CA LEU A 134 -5.84 -3.78 8.41
C LEU A 134 -6.33 -2.52 9.13
N LEU A 135 -7.27 -1.80 8.52
CA LEU A 135 -7.85 -0.61 9.13
C LEU A 135 -8.80 -0.96 10.28
N THR A 136 -9.61 -1.99 10.11
CA THR A 136 -10.67 -2.35 11.07
C THR A 136 -11.16 -3.78 10.91
N TYR A 137 -11.70 -4.35 11.99
CA TYR A 137 -12.42 -5.62 11.96
C TYR A 137 -13.94 -5.45 11.77
N GLU A 138 -14.41 -4.18 11.81
CA GLU A 138 -15.82 -3.83 11.67
C GLU A 138 -16.23 -3.73 10.19
N ASP A 139 -17.54 -3.72 9.92
CA ASP A 139 -18.06 -3.60 8.56
C ASP A 139 -18.00 -2.17 8.00
N THR A 140 -17.61 -1.20 8.82
CA THR A 140 -17.50 0.21 8.43
C THR A 140 -16.06 0.67 8.48
N PHE A 141 -15.52 1.00 7.30
CA PHE A 141 -14.14 1.44 7.11
C PHE A 141 -14.02 2.96 7.32
N ILE A 142 -13.76 3.37 8.55
CA ILE A 142 -13.57 4.77 8.93
C ILE A 142 -12.09 5.07 9.13
N PHE A 143 -11.51 5.83 8.21
CA PHE A 143 -10.17 6.38 8.39
C PHE A 143 -10.25 7.58 9.33
N LYS A 144 -9.61 7.48 10.50
CA LYS A 144 -9.64 8.50 11.56
C LYS A 144 -8.32 9.24 11.63
N SER A 145 -8.39 10.54 11.87
CA SER A 145 -7.24 11.38 12.18
C SER A 145 -7.41 12.10 13.52
N LYS A 146 -6.33 12.69 14.02
CA LYS A 146 -6.35 13.34 15.32
C LYS A 146 -7.15 14.66 15.29
N ASN A 147 -6.92 15.50 14.27
CA ASN A 147 -7.51 16.84 14.19
C ASN A 147 -8.22 17.12 12.84
N ALA A 148 -7.95 16.34 11.77
CA ALA A 148 -8.56 16.54 10.46
C ALA A 148 -9.91 15.79 10.29
N GLY A 149 -10.41 15.19 11.38
CA GLY A 149 -11.67 14.46 11.40
C GLY A 149 -11.54 13.04 10.88
N SER A 150 -12.57 12.53 10.20
CA SER A 150 -12.61 11.16 9.70
C SER A 150 -13.20 11.11 8.29
N ILE A 151 -13.00 9.96 7.62
CA ILE A 151 -13.61 9.62 6.33
C ILE A 151 -14.24 8.25 6.47
N ASN A 152 -15.52 8.14 6.13
CA ASN A 152 -16.17 6.85 5.96
C ASN A 152 -15.95 6.38 4.51
N LEU A 153 -15.03 5.44 4.31
CA LEU A 153 -14.65 4.96 2.98
C LEU A 153 -15.77 4.17 2.30
N ASN A 154 -16.73 3.63 3.06
CA ASN A 154 -17.87 2.94 2.48
C ASN A 154 -18.76 3.88 1.63
N GLU A 155 -18.73 5.20 1.89
CA GLU A 155 -19.44 6.19 1.11
C GLU A 155 -18.86 6.42 -0.30
N TYR A 156 -17.64 5.93 -0.53
CA TYR A 156 -16.89 6.07 -1.79
C TYR A 156 -16.83 4.77 -2.61
N ASN A 157 -17.82 3.89 -2.47
CA ASN A 157 -17.87 2.61 -3.19
C ASN A 157 -16.62 1.74 -2.98
N LEU A 158 -16.13 1.68 -1.74
CA LEU A 158 -14.99 0.82 -1.37
C LEU A 158 -15.32 -0.65 -1.67
N LYS A 159 -14.43 -1.34 -2.38
CA LYS A 159 -14.56 -2.75 -2.77
C LYS A 159 -13.59 -3.65 -2.03
N ALA A 160 -12.38 -3.17 -1.78
CA ALA A 160 -11.38 -3.94 -1.05
C ALA A 160 -10.45 -3.06 -0.21
N TRP A 161 -10.01 -3.62 0.89
CA TRP A 161 -8.87 -3.19 1.69
C TRP A 161 -7.84 -4.31 1.65
N VAL A 162 -6.73 -4.09 0.93
CA VAL A 162 -5.66 -5.08 0.73
C VAL A 162 -4.49 -4.74 1.63
N TYR A 163 -4.02 -5.70 2.40
CA TYR A 163 -2.99 -5.45 3.42
C TYR A 163 -2.01 -6.62 3.58
N GLY A 164 -0.93 -6.40 4.32
CA GLY A 164 0.10 -7.37 4.69
C GLY A 164 0.20 -7.53 6.20
N HIS A 165 1.41 -7.32 6.77
CA HIS A 165 1.74 -7.20 8.20
C HIS A 165 1.53 -8.47 9.04
N TRP A 166 0.42 -9.16 8.90
CA TRP A 166 0.01 -10.26 9.77
C TRP A 166 0.65 -11.61 9.45
N HIS A 167 1.38 -11.71 8.32
CA HIS A 167 2.05 -12.94 7.83
C HIS A 167 1.11 -14.14 7.73
N ILE A 168 -0.13 -13.92 7.35
CA ILE A 168 -1.15 -14.93 7.14
C ILE A 168 -1.85 -14.75 5.81
N ASN A 169 -2.34 -15.83 5.24
CA ASN A 169 -3.29 -15.77 4.14
C ASN A 169 -4.69 -15.59 4.72
N TYR A 170 -5.29 -14.46 4.48
CA TYR A 170 -6.58 -14.10 5.04
C TYR A 170 -7.43 -13.37 4.01
N MET A 171 -8.68 -13.73 3.94
CA MET A 171 -9.69 -13.00 3.19
C MET A 171 -11.00 -13.04 3.95
N LYS A 172 -11.62 -11.91 4.15
CA LYS A 172 -12.92 -11.78 4.79
C LYS A 172 -13.76 -10.75 4.03
N LYS A 173 -15.03 -11.04 3.88
CA LYS A 173 -16.01 -10.04 3.46
C LYS A 173 -16.58 -9.35 4.70
N GLN A 174 -16.44 -8.03 4.77
CA GLN A 174 -16.92 -7.16 5.83
C GLN A 174 -17.94 -6.19 5.21
N GLY A 175 -19.24 -6.44 5.42
CA GLY A 175 -20.28 -5.77 4.65
C GLY A 175 -20.12 -6.05 3.14
N ASP A 176 -19.90 -5.00 2.35
CA ASP A 176 -19.65 -5.11 0.90
C ASP A 176 -18.17 -5.01 0.52
N VAL A 177 -17.26 -4.93 1.50
CA VAL A 177 -15.82 -4.76 1.32
C VAL A 177 -15.09 -6.06 1.57
N TYR A 178 -14.10 -6.38 0.73
CA TYR A 178 -13.18 -7.48 0.96
C TYR A 178 -11.92 -6.97 1.68
N SER A 179 -11.60 -7.58 2.83
CA SER A 179 -10.28 -7.44 3.48
C SER A 179 -9.42 -8.63 3.07
N VAL A 180 -8.27 -8.38 2.45
CA VAL A 180 -7.39 -9.41 1.86
C VAL A 180 -5.95 -9.20 2.30
#